data_fa6ad59f8df45deb69e99a43212fd591
#
_entry.id   fa6ad59f8df45deb69e99a43212fd591
#
_cell.length_a   1.000
_cell.length_b   1.000
_cell.length_c   1.000
_cell.angle_alpha   90.00
_cell.angle_beta   90.00
_cell.angle_gamma   90.00
#
_symmetry.space_group_name_H-M   'P 1'
#
loop_
_entity.id
_entity.type
_entity.pdbx_description
1 polymer ?
#
loop_
_entity_poly.entity_id
_entity_poly.type
_entity_poly.pdbx_seq_one_letter_code
_entity_poly.pdbx_strand_id
1 'polypeptide(L)'
;MLGVDIDGDIVNVVEVKETGGEVVLFGYATAKLPQDMRSDTLAMGTLLERMIAARGLAGSEAVTCIEGADTFAKQVSLPQMPNADLRNAIWWEAERTSPFPLQEAEFGYHLIKEVTFSDGTRKVDVLVAAAKKERLQERIKVLEAAGLTPVGVVVRALALLAAFKDDIPKDAASATVLIDIGRSFTTFVVCEEGHPAFIREMRIGDADFTESICAEIGVSPEAAELLKRRHGIALKEEEQRLLAIAVHEELEQMSDALDIWGDLRSALGEEVEKEKSEAKRVAVAVRYPVERLVGEIERSLGFWRHNNPSKVVGQIYLTGVGALLKDIDRLLSARLGAPVTIANPLARLRSGSPTVKKEEIEATGTAFTVAYGLALQEARKHINLMPARKAPTRRSGLHIKQVGALFLAAAISLFTALLTVRLSYSAQISAVEEECRALAPKNSRGPALVQRLKKAKASLMIARKAWDAVPDWREVMREISCLPQEGTLWFRALSFDAACDQNGNPTHYKLRIEGYSYDAQAVTSLAVALSRLPQMCDVRTESLLPVTLGDEVFSRDLFMFVITGKLRLKQWQRFRNPNAAR
;
A
#
# COMPACT_ATOMS: atom_id res chain seq x y z
N MET A 1 -4.08 3.40 8.72
CA MET A 1 -3.62 3.53 7.33
C MET A 1 -2.55 4.60 7.27
N LEU A 2 -1.43 4.31 6.65
CA LEU A 2 -0.34 5.26 6.44
C LEU A 2 -0.41 5.79 5.00
N GLY A 3 -0.33 7.12 4.85
CA GLY A 3 -0.06 7.77 3.58
C GLY A 3 1.41 8.18 3.55
N VAL A 4 2.15 7.73 2.56
CA VAL A 4 3.59 7.98 2.40
C VAL A 4 3.81 8.76 1.11
N ASP A 5 4.17 10.02 1.25
CA ASP A 5 4.54 10.91 0.15
C ASP A 5 6.06 11.10 0.12
N ILE A 6 6.69 10.72 -1.00
CA ILE A 6 8.12 10.90 -1.22
C ILE A 6 8.28 11.86 -2.39
N ASP A 7 8.61 13.11 -2.10
CA ASP A 7 8.72 14.19 -3.08
C ASP A 7 10.12 14.79 -3.04
N GLY A 8 10.91 14.52 -4.08
CA GLY A 8 12.29 14.98 -4.19
C GLY A 8 13.17 14.47 -3.05
N ASP A 9 13.57 15.39 -2.18
CA ASP A 9 14.41 15.11 -1.01
C ASP A 9 13.63 15.10 0.32
N ILE A 10 12.29 15.06 0.27
CA ILE A 10 11.44 15.04 1.46
C ILE A 10 10.57 13.79 1.46
N VAL A 11 10.46 13.16 2.62
CA VAL A 11 9.48 12.10 2.90
C VAL A 11 8.51 12.60 3.94
N ASN A 12 7.22 12.57 3.62
CA ASN A 12 6.12 12.89 4.53
C ASN A 12 5.27 11.64 4.79
N VAL A 13 4.93 11.41 6.04
CA VAL A 13 4.06 10.30 6.45
C VAL A 13 2.94 10.84 7.31
N VAL A 14 1.73 10.37 7.04
CA VAL A 14 0.55 10.69 7.87
C VAL A 14 -0.17 9.39 8.22
N GLU A 15 -0.51 9.21 9.50
CA GLU A 15 -1.35 8.12 9.96
C GLU A 15 -2.74 8.65 10.32
N VAL A 16 -3.76 8.11 9.62
CA VAL A 16 -5.16 8.34 9.99
C VAL A 16 -5.89 7.03 10.26
N LYS A 17 -6.92 7.11 11.10
CA LYS A 17 -7.87 6.02 11.35
C LYS A 17 -9.28 6.57 11.27
N GLU A 18 -10.17 5.79 10.72
CA GLU A 18 -11.59 6.08 10.74
C GLU A 18 -12.19 5.53 12.04
N THR A 19 -12.79 6.41 12.83
CA THR A 19 -13.37 6.08 14.13
C THR A 19 -14.75 6.74 14.23
N GLY A 20 -15.81 5.92 14.28
CA GLY A 20 -17.18 6.43 14.37
C GLY A 20 -17.65 7.21 13.14
N GLY A 21 -17.07 6.95 11.96
CA GLY A 21 -17.37 7.66 10.70
C GLY A 21 -16.58 8.97 10.52
N GLU A 22 -15.74 9.35 11.49
CA GLU A 22 -14.83 10.49 11.40
C GLU A 22 -13.40 10.05 11.15
N VAL A 23 -12.66 10.83 10.35
CA VAL A 23 -11.22 10.64 10.15
C VAL A 23 -10.47 11.34 11.27
N VAL A 24 -9.64 10.58 11.97
CA VAL A 24 -8.85 11.04 13.13
C VAL A 24 -7.37 10.95 12.80
N LEU A 25 -6.61 12.01 13.08
CA LEU A 25 -5.16 12.07 12.89
C LEU A 25 -4.43 11.42 14.06
N PHE A 26 -3.72 10.33 13.83
CA PHE A 26 -2.95 9.60 14.86
C PHE A 26 -1.48 10.00 14.90
N GLY A 27 -0.94 10.50 13.81
CA GLY A 27 0.42 10.99 13.79
C GLY A 27 0.89 11.43 12.41
N TYR A 28 2.00 12.10 12.40
CA TYR A 28 2.68 12.57 11.19
C TYR A 28 4.18 12.58 11.41
N ALA A 29 4.92 12.45 10.32
CA ALA A 29 6.39 12.52 10.32
C ALA A 29 6.88 13.13 9.01
N THR A 30 7.99 13.85 9.09
CA THR A 30 8.73 14.33 7.93
C THR A 30 10.22 14.08 8.11
N ALA A 31 10.91 13.76 7.03
CA ALA A 31 12.37 13.62 7.01
C ALA A 31 12.92 14.11 5.68
N LYS A 32 14.16 14.64 5.71
CA LYS A 32 14.92 14.98 4.52
C LYS A 32 15.76 13.78 4.10
N LEU A 33 15.68 13.39 2.84
CA LEU A 33 16.48 12.34 2.22
C LEU A 33 17.86 12.89 1.86
N PRO A 34 18.95 12.36 2.43
CA PRO A 34 20.30 12.65 1.98
C PRO A 34 20.48 12.31 0.48
N GLN A 35 21.34 13.04 -0.20
CA GLN A 35 21.53 12.91 -1.64
C GLN A 35 21.97 11.50 -2.07
N ASP A 36 22.81 10.87 -1.28
CA ASP A 36 23.31 9.50 -1.47
C ASP A 36 22.24 8.42 -1.30
N MET A 37 21.15 8.70 -0.57
CA MET A 37 20.04 7.76 -0.34
C MET A 37 18.93 7.85 -1.40
N ARG A 38 18.87 8.91 -2.22
CA ARG A 38 17.75 9.17 -3.14
C ARG A 38 17.58 8.12 -4.25
N SER A 39 18.65 7.41 -4.60
CA SER A 39 18.64 6.32 -5.59
C SER A 39 18.66 4.92 -4.97
N ASP A 40 18.81 4.81 -3.64
CA ASP A 40 18.87 3.54 -2.92
C ASP A 40 17.53 3.25 -2.22
N THR A 41 16.77 2.34 -2.80
CA THR A 41 15.45 1.94 -2.26
C THR A 41 15.52 1.32 -0.88
N LEU A 42 16.62 0.62 -0.55
CA LEU A 42 16.81 0.00 0.77
C LEU A 42 17.14 1.05 1.83
N ALA A 43 18.05 1.99 1.51
CA ALA A 43 18.39 3.09 2.40
C ALA A 43 17.18 4.00 2.68
N MET A 44 16.39 4.33 1.64
CA MET A 44 15.12 5.05 1.80
C MET A 44 14.14 4.29 2.70
N GLY A 45 13.98 2.98 2.49
CA GLY A 45 13.11 2.13 3.31
C GLY A 45 13.54 2.12 4.78
N THR A 46 14.84 1.98 5.05
CA THR A 46 15.40 2.02 6.41
C THR A 46 15.17 3.38 7.09
N LEU A 47 15.32 4.49 6.35
CA LEU A 47 15.02 5.83 6.87
C LEU A 47 13.53 5.95 7.22
N LEU A 48 12.65 5.49 6.34
CA LEU A 48 11.20 5.50 6.52
C LEU A 48 10.80 4.67 7.75
N GLU A 49 11.36 3.47 7.93
CA GLU A 49 11.15 2.62 9.11
C GLU A 49 11.52 3.34 10.40
N ARG A 50 12.74 3.93 10.45
CA ARG A 50 13.21 4.70 11.62
C ARG A 50 12.32 5.89 11.92
N MET A 51 11.88 6.61 10.89
CA MET A 51 11.00 7.77 11.02
C MET A 51 9.63 7.38 11.61
N ILE A 52 9.04 6.28 11.13
CA ILE A 52 7.79 5.71 11.62
C ILE A 52 7.93 5.29 13.09
N ALA A 53 8.98 4.55 13.42
CA ALA A 53 9.27 4.11 14.78
C ALA A 53 9.50 5.28 15.75
N ALA A 54 10.28 6.28 15.34
CA ALA A 54 10.59 7.46 16.17
C ALA A 54 9.35 8.30 16.52
N ARG A 55 8.34 8.29 15.67
CA ARG A 55 7.07 9.01 15.88
C ARG A 55 5.95 8.12 16.45
N GLY A 56 6.23 6.84 16.69
CA GLY A 56 5.27 5.89 17.26
C GLY A 56 4.07 5.62 16.34
N LEU A 57 4.25 5.74 15.02
CA LEU A 57 3.21 5.40 14.05
C LEU A 57 3.05 3.88 14.00
N ALA A 58 1.81 3.38 14.09
CA ALA A 58 1.52 1.96 14.28
C ALA A 58 0.88 1.29 13.05
N GLY A 59 0.64 2.03 11.99
CA GLY A 59 0.05 1.51 10.75
C GLY A 59 1.02 0.55 10.04
N SER A 60 0.52 -0.61 9.61
CA SER A 60 1.29 -1.57 8.81
C SER A 60 0.98 -1.49 7.31
N GLU A 61 -0.21 -1.01 6.95
CA GLU A 61 -0.62 -0.82 5.57
C GLU A 61 -0.34 0.62 5.11
N ALA A 62 0.26 0.75 3.93
CA ALA A 62 0.66 2.02 3.37
C ALA A 62 0.16 2.24 1.94
N VAL A 63 -0.18 3.48 1.63
CA VAL A 63 -0.46 3.98 0.28
C VAL A 63 0.57 5.05 -0.06
N THR A 64 1.08 5.04 -1.28
CA THR A 64 2.02 6.04 -1.79
C THR A 64 1.58 6.57 -3.15
N CYS A 65 2.24 7.61 -3.62
CA CYS A 65 2.02 8.16 -4.95
C CYS A 65 3.28 8.19 -5.81
N ILE A 66 3.04 8.40 -7.09
CA ILE A 66 4.05 8.74 -8.09
C ILE A 66 3.67 10.08 -8.71
N GLU A 67 4.68 10.88 -8.97
CA GLU A 67 4.57 12.22 -9.56
C GLU A 67 5.51 12.41 -10.74
N GLY A 68 5.30 13.48 -11.49
CA GLY A 68 6.21 13.95 -12.53
C GLY A 68 6.07 13.25 -13.87
N ALA A 69 7.14 13.26 -14.65
CA ALA A 69 7.15 12.78 -16.03
C ALA A 69 6.90 11.28 -16.21
N ASP A 70 6.92 10.52 -15.10
CA ASP A 70 6.67 9.08 -15.08
C ASP A 70 5.20 8.75 -14.80
N THR A 71 4.34 9.77 -14.72
CA THR A 71 2.90 9.63 -14.51
C THR A 71 2.11 10.35 -15.60
N PHE A 72 0.87 9.92 -15.72
CA PHE A 72 -0.12 10.51 -16.62
C PHE A 72 -1.49 10.39 -15.98
N ALA A 73 -2.23 11.48 -15.93
CA ALA A 73 -3.63 11.48 -15.53
C ALA A 73 -4.42 12.50 -16.36
N LYS A 74 -5.57 12.09 -16.88
CA LYS A 74 -6.40 12.93 -17.73
C LYS A 74 -7.86 12.49 -17.70
N GLN A 75 -8.78 13.43 -17.80
CA GLN A 75 -10.16 13.15 -18.15
C GLN A 75 -10.29 13.04 -19.66
N VAL A 76 -10.97 12.00 -20.12
CA VAL A 76 -11.32 11.77 -21.52
C VAL A 76 -12.83 11.59 -21.66
N SER A 77 -13.41 12.10 -22.75
CA SER A 77 -14.84 11.99 -23.04
C SER A 77 -15.04 11.12 -24.28
N LEU A 78 -15.69 9.98 -24.13
CA LEU A 78 -15.88 8.99 -25.19
C LEU A 78 -17.37 8.81 -25.50
N PRO A 79 -17.74 8.45 -26.74
CA PRO A 79 -19.11 8.05 -27.06
C PRO A 79 -19.56 6.88 -26.18
N GLN A 80 -20.83 6.84 -25.79
CA GLN A 80 -21.39 5.68 -25.10
C GLN A 80 -21.38 4.47 -26.03
N MET A 81 -20.82 3.35 -25.53
CA MET A 81 -20.66 2.11 -26.27
C MET A 81 -20.70 0.90 -25.32
N PRO A 82 -20.81 -0.35 -25.81
CA PRO A 82 -20.71 -1.53 -24.97
C PRO A 82 -19.41 -1.57 -24.14
N ASN A 83 -19.46 -2.12 -22.93
CA ASN A 83 -18.34 -2.11 -21.98
C ASN A 83 -17.02 -2.70 -22.54
N ALA A 84 -17.11 -3.71 -23.41
CA ALA A 84 -15.92 -4.31 -24.04
C ALA A 84 -15.24 -3.32 -24.99
N ASP A 85 -16.03 -2.62 -25.82
CA ASP A 85 -15.53 -1.61 -26.77
C ASP A 85 -15.05 -0.35 -26.04
N LEU A 86 -15.77 0.04 -24.95
CA LEU A 86 -15.39 1.18 -24.12
C LEU A 86 -14.00 1.01 -23.49
N ARG A 87 -13.69 -0.19 -22.98
CA ARG A 87 -12.35 -0.46 -22.43
C ARG A 87 -11.25 -0.27 -23.47
N ASN A 88 -11.46 -0.79 -24.67
CA ASN A 88 -10.50 -0.64 -25.77
C ASN A 88 -10.38 0.82 -26.20
N ALA A 89 -11.49 1.55 -26.31
CA ALA A 89 -11.51 2.97 -26.66
C ALA A 89 -10.77 3.82 -25.61
N ILE A 90 -10.97 3.53 -24.32
CA ILE A 90 -10.26 4.20 -23.21
C ILE A 90 -8.74 3.96 -23.35
N TRP A 91 -8.34 2.71 -23.62
CA TRP A 91 -6.93 2.37 -23.76
C TRP A 91 -6.28 3.11 -24.95
N TRP A 92 -6.92 3.09 -26.11
CA TRP A 92 -6.44 3.79 -27.31
C TRP A 92 -6.35 5.31 -27.12
N GLU A 93 -7.35 5.92 -26.47
CA GLU A 93 -7.32 7.35 -26.19
C GLU A 93 -6.24 7.73 -25.18
N ALA A 94 -6.05 6.88 -24.16
CA ALA A 94 -4.97 7.04 -23.18
C ALA A 94 -3.60 6.89 -23.84
N GLU A 95 -3.38 5.86 -24.69
CA GLU A 95 -2.13 5.63 -25.43
C GLU A 95 -1.81 6.83 -26.34
N ARG A 96 -2.82 7.37 -27.04
CA ARG A 96 -2.66 8.53 -27.93
C ARG A 96 -2.21 9.80 -27.21
N THR A 97 -2.58 9.95 -25.95
CA THR A 97 -2.37 11.18 -25.16
C THR A 97 -1.29 11.04 -24.09
N SER A 98 -0.88 9.82 -23.78
CA SER A 98 0.19 9.54 -22.81
C SER A 98 1.55 10.05 -23.30
N PRO A 99 2.40 10.59 -22.41
CA PRO A 99 3.76 11.01 -22.75
C PRO A 99 4.75 9.83 -22.88
N PHE A 100 4.31 8.59 -22.59
CA PHE A 100 5.08 7.37 -22.69
C PHE A 100 4.20 6.19 -23.13
N PRO A 101 4.78 5.11 -23.70
CA PRO A 101 4.03 3.93 -24.10
C PRO A 101 3.32 3.27 -22.92
N LEU A 102 2.01 3.01 -23.02
CA LEU A 102 1.24 2.39 -21.95
C LEU A 102 1.62 0.93 -21.69
N GLN A 103 2.28 0.25 -22.66
CA GLN A 103 2.84 -1.09 -22.47
C GLN A 103 3.91 -1.12 -21.36
N GLU A 104 4.62 0.00 -21.15
CA GLU A 104 5.63 0.17 -20.10
C GLU A 104 5.05 0.67 -18.77
N ALA A 105 3.73 0.89 -18.73
CA ALA A 105 3.03 1.46 -17.58
C ALA A 105 2.01 0.50 -16.97
N GLU A 106 1.68 0.72 -15.69
CA GLU A 106 0.43 0.28 -15.11
C GLU A 106 -0.62 1.35 -15.38
N PHE A 107 -1.78 0.91 -15.82
CA PHE A 107 -2.87 1.75 -16.29
C PHE A 107 -4.16 1.43 -15.55
N GLY A 108 -4.91 2.46 -15.19
CA GLY A 108 -6.23 2.34 -14.59
C GLY A 108 -7.17 3.42 -15.10
N TYR A 109 -8.46 3.18 -14.98
CA TYR A 109 -9.49 4.16 -15.32
C TYR A 109 -10.67 4.10 -14.35
N HIS A 110 -11.40 5.21 -14.26
CA HIS A 110 -12.62 5.34 -13.48
C HIS A 110 -13.68 6.10 -14.28
N LEU A 111 -14.88 5.53 -14.35
CA LEU A 111 -16.03 6.19 -15.01
C LEU A 111 -16.55 7.29 -14.09
N ILE A 112 -16.54 8.55 -14.57
CA ILE A 112 -16.99 9.71 -13.79
C ILE A 112 -18.50 9.86 -13.89
N LYS A 113 -19.00 10.10 -15.11
CA LYS A 113 -20.42 10.32 -15.36
C LYS A 113 -20.79 10.06 -16.82
N GLU A 114 -22.06 9.79 -17.05
CA GLU A 114 -22.65 9.80 -18.37
C GLU A 114 -23.25 11.18 -18.67
N VAL A 115 -22.97 11.72 -19.84
CA VAL A 115 -23.45 13.05 -20.29
C VAL A 115 -24.30 12.85 -21.53
N THR A 116 -25.55 13.36 -21.51
CA THR A 116 -26.43 13.38 -22.68
C THR A 116 -26.51 14.82 -23.18
N PHE A 117 -26.13 15.02 -24.42
CA PHE A 117 -26.19 16.34 -25.09
C PHE A 117 -27.58 16.62 -25.64
N SER A 118 -27.85 17.90 -25.94
CA SER A 118 -29.14 18.35 -26.49
C SER A 118 -29.49 17.78 -27.86
N ASP A 119 -28.49 17.29 -28.60
CA ASP A 119 -28.65 16.58 -29.88
C ASP A 119 -28.93 15.08 -29.74
N GLY A 120 -29.07 14.60 -28.53
CA GLY A 120 -29.28 13.17 -28.22
C GLY A 120 -28.00 12.33 -28.16
N THR A 121 -26.84 12.91 -28.44
CA THR A 121 -25.55 12.22 -28.33
C THR A 121 -25.27 11.91 -26.87
N ARG A 122 -24.84 10.66 -26.58
CA ARG A 122 -24.43 10.25 -25.25
C ARG A 122 -22.92 10.03 -25.20
N LYS A 123 -22.29 10.60 -24.18
CA LYS A 123 -20.87 10.40 -23.91
C LYS A 123 -20.65 9.93 -22.47
N VAL A 124 -19.51 9.30 -22.24
CA VAL A 124 -19.06 8.87 -20.92
C VAL A 124 -17.76 9.60 -20.63
N ASP A 125 -17.73 10.34 -19.53
CA ASP A 125 -16.51 10.96 -19.02
C ASP A 125 -15.76 9.96 -18.15
N VAL A 126 -14.49 9.78 -18.47
CA VAL A 126 -13.61 8.78 -17.85
C VAL A 126 -12.34 9.46 -17.38
N LEU A 127 -11.99 9.25 -16.12
CA LEU A 127 -10.66 9.56 -15.61
C LEU A 127 -9.73 8.40 -15.94
N VAL A 128 -8.63 8.67 -16.59
CA VAL A 128 -7.56 7.71 -16.85
C VAL A 128 -6.31 8.10 -16.09
N ALA A 129 -5.56 7.14 -15.58
CA ALA A 129 -4.27 7.37 -14.97
C ALA A 129 -3.32 6.22 -15.30
N ALA A 130 -2.05 6.54 -15.47
CA ALA A 130 -0.99 5.57 -15.70
C ALA A 130 0.30 6.02 -15.01
N ALA A 131 1.15 5.05 -14.66
CA ALA A 131 2.49 5.30 -14.17
C ALA A 131 3.43 4.22 -14.70
N LYS A 132 4.69 4.59 -15.00
CA LYS A 132 5.71 3.65 -15.47
C LYS A 132 5.93 2.54 -14.45
N LYS A 133 5.96 1.29 -14.92
CA LYS A 133 6.11 0.08 -14.08
C LYS A 133 7.37 0.12 -13.22
N GLU A 134 8.46 0.63 -13.77
CA GLU A 134 9.74 0.75 -13.06
C GLU A 134 9.61 1.64 -11.82
N ARG A 135 9.08 2.86 -11.97
CA ARG A 135 8.90 3.81 -10.86
C ARG A 135 7.92 3.29 -9.81
N LEU A 136 6.88 2.60 -10.27
CA LEU A 136 5.90 1.98 -9.40
C LEU A 136 6.54 0.87 -8.55
N GLN A 137 7.36 0.01 -9.16
CA GLN A 137 8.09 -1.04 -8.45
C GLN A 137 9.11 -0.47 -7.45
N GLU A 138 9.81 0.63 -7.80
CA GLU A 138 10.70 1.31 -6.86
C GLU A 138 9.95 1.79 -5.61
N ARG A 139 8.79 2.45 -5.79
CA ARG A 139 7.98 2.92 -4.66
C ARG A 139 7.48 1.77 -3.78
N ILE A 140 7.04 0.67 -4.40
CA ILE A 140 6.63 -0.54 -3.68
C ILE A 140 7.80 -1.11 -2.86
N LYS A 141 8.98 -1.25 -3.46
CA LYS A 141 10.18 -1.76 -2.77
C LYS A 141 10.59 -0.88 -1.58
N VAL A 142 10.48 0.46 -1.68
CA VAL A 142 10.75 1.36 -0.54
C VAL A 142 9.82 1.08 0.63
N LEU A 143 8.51 0.91 0.38
CA LEU A 143 7.55 0.59 1.42
C LEU A 143 7.81 -0.79 2.03
N GLU A 144 8.09 -1.81 1.20
CA GLU A 144 8.42 -3.16 1.65
C GLU A 144 9.72 -3.18 2.48
N ALA A 145 10.75 -2.43 2.07
CA ALA A 145 12.01 -2.28 2.81
C ALA A 145 11.81 -1.57 4.16
N ALA A 146 10.79 -0.74 4.29
CA ALA A 146 10.38 -0.14 5.56
C ALA A 146 9.49 -1.06 6.43
N GLY A 147 9.31 -2.34 6.05
CA GLY A 147 8.45 -3.28 6.76
C GLY A 147 6.96 -3.02 6.60
N LEU A 148 6.56 -2.17 5.66
CA LEU A 148 5.17 -1.82 5.39
C LEU A 148 4.56 -2.75 4.35
N THR A 149 3.25 -2.94 4.42
CA THR A 149 2.47 -3.64 3.39
C THR A 149 1.90 -2.60 2.42
N PRO A 150 2.41 -2.51 1.17
CA PRO A 150 1.83 -1.61 0.18
C PRO A 150 0.44 -2.10 -0.21
N VAL A 151 -0.58 -1.24 -0.07
CA VAL A 151 -1.97 -1.55 -0.43
C VAL A 151 -2.50 -0.64 -1.54
N GLY A 152 -1.75 0.37 -1.92
CA GLY A 152 -2.08 1.27 -3.02
C GLY A 152 -0.90 2.09 -3.50
N VAL A 153 -0.86 2.31 -4.81
CA VAL A 153 -0.04 3.32 -5.47
C VAL A 153 -0.95 4.11 -6.40
N VAL A 154 -0.96 5.41 -6.26
CA VAL A 154 -1.81 6.31 -7.06
C VAL A 154 -0.97 7.40 -7.71
N VAL A 155 -1.54 8.15 -8.66
CA VAL A 155 -0.92 9.40 -9.11
C VAL A 155 -1.19 10.51 -8.09
N ARG A 156 -0.24 11.41 -7.89
CA ARG A 156 -0.28 12.48 -6.88
C ARG A 156 -1.58 13.29 -6.90
N ALA A 157 -2.09 13.61 -8.09
CA ALA A 157 -3.35 14.36 -8.25
C ALA A 157 -4.56 13.67 -7.59
N LEU A 158 -4.62 12.33 -7.55
CA LEU A 158 -5.72 11.61 -6.90
C LEU A 158 -5.64 11.68 -5.38
N ALA A 159 -4.43 11.72 -4.82
CA ALA A 159 -4.24 11.94 -3.40
C ALA A 159 -4.67 13.37 -3.01
N LEU A 160 -4.32 14.36 -3.83
CA LEU A 160 -4.73 15.74 -3.63
C LEU A 160 -6.26 15.87 -3.65
N LEU A 161 -6.91 15.27 -4.65
CA LEU A 161 -8.39 15.23 -4.74
C LEU A 161 -9.03 14.59 -3.51
N ALA A 162 -8.47 13.49 -3.02
CA ALA A 162 -8.97 12.82 -1.83
C ALA A 162 -8.88 13.71 -0.58
N ALA A 163 -7.79 14.51 -0.45
CA ALA A 163 -7.61 15.42 0.69
C ALA A 163 -8.63 16.55 0.72
N PHE A 164 -9.13 16.97 -0.44
CA PHE A 164 -10.09 18.08 -0.60
C PHE A 164 -11.51 17.65 -1.00
N LYS A 165 -11.84 16.36 -0.92
CA LYS A 165 -13.14 15.83 -1.38
C LYS A 165 -14.35 16.54 -0.76
N ASP A 166 -14.23 16.98 0.50
CA ASP A 166 -15.29 17.65 1.25
C ASP A 166 -15.30 19.17 1.02
N ASP A 167 -14.24 19.74 0.42
CA ASP A 167 -14.10 21.17 0.13
C ASP A 167 -14.50 21.51 -1.31
N ILE A 168 -14.60 20.50 -2.19
CA ILE A 168 -14.95 20.69 -3.60
C ILE A 168 -16.46 20.66 -3.74
N PRO A 169 -17.12 21.78 -4.13
CA PRO A 169 -18.55 21.81 -4.39
C PRO A 169 -18.98 20.81 -5.47
N LYS A 170 -20.14 20.21 -5.29
CA LYS A 170 -20.73 19.27 -6.27
C LYS A 170 -21.71 19.95 -7.22
N ASP A 171 -21.86 21.26 -7.10
CA ASP A 171 -22.68 22.06 -8.01
C ASP A 171 -21.93 22.35 -9.32
N ALA A 172 -22.69 22.59 -10.39
CA ALA A 172 -22.15 22.83 -11.73
C ALA A 172 -21.77 24.30 -11.98
N ALA A 173 -22.01 25.21 -11.02
CA ALA A 173 -21.95 26.65 -11.24
C ALA A 173 -20.52 27.18 -11.35
N SER A 174 -19.60 26.62 -10.57
CA SER A 174 -18.21 27.09 -10.53
C SER A 174 -17.21 25.94 -10.45
N ALA A 175 -16.02 26.13 -11.02
CA ALA A 175 -14.92 25.22 -10.87
C ALA A 175 -14.08 25.57 -9.64
N THR A 176 -13.55 24.55 -8.99
CA THR A 176 -12.56 24.67 -7.91
C THR A 176 -11.19 24.26 -8.42
N VAL A 177 -10.17 25.06 -8.14
CA VAL A 177 -8.79 24.74 -8.52
C VAL A 177 -8.00 24.33 -7.29
N LEU A 178 -7.28 23.21 -7.41
CA LEU A 178 -6.33 22.75 -6.41
C LEU A 178 -4.91 22.95 -6.94
N ILE A 179 -4.06 23.59 -6.18
CA ILE A 179 -2.64 23.81 -6.51
C ILE A 179 -1.82 23.27 -5.34
N ASP A 180 -1.09 22.19 -5.55
CA ASP A 180 -0.12 21.66 -4.60
C ASP A 180 1.29 22.00 -5.08
N ILE A 181 1.94 22.97 -4.42
CA ILE A 181 3.34 23.29 -4.69
C ILE A 181 4.18 22.35 -3.82
N GLY A 182 4.52 21.20 -4.39
CA GLY A 182 5.37 20.21 -3.75
C GLY A 182 6.85 20.61 -3.74
N ARG A 183 7.71 19.67 -3.34
CA ARG A 183 9.16 19.94 -3.28
C ARG A 183 9.77 20.04 -4.69
N SER A 184 9.44 19.10 -5.57
CA SER A 184 10.02 19.01 -6.93
C SER A 184 9.03 19.34 -8.04
N PHE A 185 7.75 19.14 -7.79
CA PHE A 185 6.67 19.32 -8.76
C PHE A 185 5.52 20.12 -8.16
N THR A 186 4.83 20.85 -9.02
CA THR A 186 3.54 21.46 -8.70
C THR A 186 2.44 20.69 -9.41
N THR A 187 1.46 20.20 -8.64
CA THR A 187 0.28 19.54 -9.16
C THR A 187 -0.87 20.53 -9.26
N PHE A 188 -1.42 20.70 -10.46
CA PHE A 188 -2.53 21.58 -10.75
C PHE A 188 -3.74 20.77 -11.18
N VAL A 189 -4.86 20.94 -10.50
CA VAL A 189 -6.10 20.22 -10.77
C VAL A 189 -7.26 21.20 -10.82
N VAL A 190 -8.04 21.18 -11.90
CA VAL A 190 -9.34 21.84 -11.95
C VAL A 190 -10.42 20.80 -11.72
N CYS A 191 -11.30 21.09 -10.77
CA CYS A 191 -12.41 20.23 -10.38
C CYS A 191 -13.74 20.86 -10.80
N GLU A 192 -14.61 20.04 -11.38
CA GLU A 192 -15.99 20.39 -11.74
C GLU A 192 -16.94 19.34 -11.16
N GLU A 193 -17.99 19.76 -10.49
CA GLU A 193 -19.01 18.86 -9.93
C GLU A 193 -18.43 17.76 -9.02
N GLY A 194 -17.35 18.07 -8.31
CA GLY A 194 -16.65 17.12 -7.45
C GLY A 194 -15.66 16.19 -8.14
N HIS A 195 -15.45 16.33 -9.46
CA HIS A 195 -14.58 15.46 -10.26
C HIS A 195 -13.44 16.25 -10.92
N PRO A 196 -12.28 15.64 -11.19
CA PRO A 196 -11.19 16.31 -11.88
C PRO A 196 -11.52 16.45 -13.36
N ALA A 197 -11.60 17.70 -13.84
CA ALA A 197 -11.83 18.06 -15.25
C ALA A 197 -10.52 18.31 -16.00
N PHE A 198 -9.48 18.79 -15.31
CA PHE A 198 -8.16 19.03 -15.89
C PHE A 198 -7.07 18.78 -14.86
N ILE A 199 -6.03 18.04 -15.25
CA ILE A 199 -4.88 17.71 -14.40
C ILE A 199 -3.61 18.06 -15.16
N ARG A 200 -2.67 18.72 -14.48
CA ARG A 200 -1.34 19.00 -15.01
C ARG A 200 -0.30 18.96 -13.89
N GLU A 201 0.83 18.33 -14.16
CA GLU A 201 2.01 18.40 -13.31
C GLU A 201 3.08 19.27 -13.97
N MET A 202 3.69 20.13 -13.18
CA MET A 202 4.71 21.09 -13.61
C MET A 202 6.00 20.81 -12.86
N ARG A 203 7.13 20.73 -13.57
CA ARG A 203 8.45 20.51 -12.97
C ARG A 203 9.02 21.82 -12.41
N ILE A 204 8.31 22.38 -11.47
CA ILE A 204 8.69 23.53 -10.66
C ILE A 204 8.14 23.28 -9.28
N GLY A 205 8.97 23.44 -8.26
CA GLY A 205 8.56 23.20 -6.87
C GLY A 205 9.30 24.11 -5.90
N ASP A 206 9.12 23.83 -4.64
CA ASP A 206 9.73 24.55 -3.53
C ASP A 206 11.26 24.50 -3.55
N ALA A 207 11.86 23.42 -4.09
CA ALA A 207 13.29 23.29 -4.26
C ALA A 207 13.86 24.39 -5.14
N ASP A 208 13.18 24.76 -6.23
CA ASP A 208 13.63 25.83 -7.15
C ASP A 208 13.75 27.18 -6.42
N PHE A 209 12.82 27.46 -5.46
CA PHE A 209 12.88 28.68 -4.66
C PHE A 209 14.08 28.67 -3.71
N THR A 210 14.29 27.55 -3.01
CA THR A 210 15.39 27.38 -2.07
C THR A 210 16.74 27.46 -2.76
N GLU A 211 16.90 26.78 -3.91
CA GLU A 211 18.12 26.79 -4.72
C GLU A 211 18.45 28.18 -5.24
N SER A 212 17.44 28.94 -5.68
CA SER A 212 17.62 30.33 -6.12
C SER A 212 18.11 31.23 -4.98
N ILE A 213 17.57 31.06 -3.75
CA ILE A 213 18.04 31.82 -2.58
C ILE A 213 19.49 31.45 -2.24
N CYS A 214 19.83 30.15 -2.24
CA CYS A 214 21.18 29.68 -2.01
C CYS A 214 22.17 30.29 -3.01
N ALA A 215 21.83 30.30 -4.29
CA ALA A 215 22.68 30.81 -5.35
C ALA A 215 22.88 32.34 -5.27
N GLU A 216 21.80 33.11 -5.01
CA GLU A 216 21.84 34.58 -5.00
C GLU A 216 22.42 35.14 -3.71
N ILE A 217 22.12 34.51 -2.56
CA ILE A 217 22.51 35.02 -1.24
C ILE A 217 23.80 34.36 -0.73
N GLY A 218 24.13 33.15 -1.18
CA GLY A 218 25.32 32.41 -0.76
C GLY A 218 25.16 31.75 0.61
N VAL A 219 23.94 31.28 0.94
CA VAL A 219 23.61 30.66 2.22
C VAL A 219 23.36 29.14 2.06
N SER A 220 23.38 28.42 3.19
CA SER A 220 23.03 27.00 3.18
C SER A 220 21.53 26.77 2.86
N PRO A 221 21.16 25.60 2.37
CA PRO A 221 19.75 25.27 2.11
C PRO A 221 18.84 25.44 3.33
N GLU A 222 19.34 25.15 4.53
CA GLU A 222 18.60 25.30 5.79
C GLU A 222 18.35 26.79 6.11
N ALA A 223 19.34 27.62 5.90
CA ALA A 223 19.20 29.07 6.07
C ALA A 223 18.27 29.67 5.00
N ALA A 224 18.37 29.20 3.74
CA ALA A 224 17.49 29.62 2.67
C ALA A 224 16.01 29.28 2.95
N GLU A 225 15.72 28.09 3.55
CA GLU A 225 14.39 27.72 3.99
C GLU A 225 13.81 28.67 5.05
N LEU A 226 14.61 29.10 5.99
CA LEU A 226 14.20 30.08 7.01
C LEU A 226 13.95 31.45 6.39
N LEU A 227 14.85 31.93 5.53
CA LEU A 227 14.72 33.21 4.83
C LEU A 227 13.46 33.25 3.94
N LYS A 228 13.20 32.16 3.22
CA LYS A 228 12.01 31.99 2.38
C LYS A 228 10.70 32.17 3.17
N ARG A 229 10.61 31.52 4.34
CA ARG A 229 9.43 31.61 5.21
C ARG A 229 9.29 32.97 5.88
N ARG A 230 10.40 33.61 6.22
CA ARG A 230 10.41 34.90 6.91
C ARG A 230 10.07 36.06 5.97
N HIS A 231 10.70 36.12 4.80
CA HIS A 231 10.64 37.27 3.91
C HIS A 231 9.70 37.08 2.72
N GLY A 232 9.72 35.91 2.08
CA GLY A 232 8.81 35.58 0.98
C GLY A 232 9.02 36.40 -0.29
N ILE A 233 7.91 36.69 -0.96
CA ILE A 233 7.86 37.52 -2.16
C ILE A 233 7.57 38.95 -1.71
N ALA A 234 8.48 39.91 -2.02
CA ALA A 234 8.17 41.32 -1.80
C ALA A 234 7.08 41.76 -2.78
N LEU A 235 5.88 41.93 -2.30
CA LEU A 235 4.80 42.58 -3.03
C LEU A 235 5.17 44.04 -3.26
N LYS A 236 4.71 44.63 -4.38
CA LYS A 236 5.09 45.96 -4.88
C LYS A 236 5.24 47.01 -3.78
N GLU A 237 6.18 47.93 -3.96
CA GLU A 237 6.53 49.03 -3.04
C GLU A 237 5.31 49.83 -2.50
N GLU A 238 4.20 49.88 -3.23
CA GLU A 238 2.97 50.56 -2.81
C GLU A 238 2.23 49.88 -1.65
N GLU A 239 2.17 48.53 -1.61
CA GLU A 239 1.55 47.83 -0.47
C GLU A 239 2.45 47.84 0.76
N GLN A 240 3.78 47.79 0.57
CA GLN A 240 4.74 47.96 1.69
C GLN A 240 4.70 49.36 2.28
N ARG A 241 4.48 50.41 1.47
CA ARG A 241 4.31 51.78 1.95
C ARG A 241 3.04 51.92 2.79
N LEU A 242 1.94 51.33 2.41
CA LEU A 242 0.68 51.36 3.18
C LEU A 242 0.80 50.64 4.52
N LEU A 243 1.51 49.49 4.54
CA LEU A 243 1.79 48.79 5.83
C LEU A 243 2.78 49.56 6.70
N ALA A 244 3.83 50.18 6.12
CA ALA A 244 4.81 50.98 6.85
C ALA A 244 4.18 52.28 7.40
N ILE A 245 3.25 52.88 6.69
CA ILE A 245 2.52 54.08 7.15
C ILE A 245 1.60 53.70 8.32
N ALA A 246 0.85 52.58 8.24
CA ALA A 246 -0.01 52.13 9.34
C ALA A 246 0.80 51.81 10.62
N VAL A 247 1.96 51.15 10.50
CA VAL A 247 2.84 50.83 11.63
C VAL A 247 3.53 52.13 12.17
N HIS A 248 3.82 53.08 11.29
CA HIS A 248 4.42 54.34 11.71
C HIS A 248 3.43 55.25 12.44
N GLU A 249 2.15 55.28 12.00
CA GLU A 249 1.10 56.02 12.72
C GLU A 249 0.78 55.39 14.09
N GLU A 250 0.82 54.06 14.23
CA GLU A 250 0.69 53.43 15.56
C GLU A 250 1.90 53.69 16.46
N LEU A 251 3.12 53.73 15.91
CA LEU A 251 4.33 54.04 16.68
C LEU A 251 4.45 55.53 17.03
N GLU A 252 4.00 56.46 16.19
CA GLU A 252 3.96 57.90 16.52
C GLU A 252 2.95 58.21 17.64
N GLN A 253 1.82 57.54 17.68
CA GLN A 253 0.84 57.67 18.75
C GLN A 253 1.32 57.14 20.11
N MET A 254 2.34 56.22 20.11
CA MET A 254 3.03 55.72 21.31
C MET A 254 4.23 56.54 21.73
N SER A 255 4.71 57.47 20.88
CA SER A 255 6.04 58.15 21.01
C SER A 255 6.04 59.37 21.93
N ASP A 256 4.87 59.85 22.42
CA ASP A 256 4.80 61.05 23.25
C ASP A 256 5.19 60.82 24.74
N ALA A 257 5.67 59.67 25.08
CA ALA A 257 6.04 59.35 26.46
C ALA A 257 7.36 58.59 26.54
N LEU A 258 8.52 59.27 26.48
CA LEU A 258 9.79 58.91 27.10
C LEU A 258 11.02 59.05 26.21
N ASP A 259 11.94 59.93 26.62
CA ASP A 259 13.24 60.31 26.05
C ASP A 259 14.34 59.22 26.18
N ILE A 260 13.96 57.98 26.56
CA ILE A 260 14.87 56.84 26.80
C ILE A 260 15.15 56.05 25.50
N TRP A 261 14.52 56.42 24.40
CA TRP A 261 14.48 55.59 23.18
C TRP A 261 15.50 55.98 22.08
N GLY A 262 16.37 56.94 22.29
CA GLY A 262 17.30 57.41 21.28
C GLY A 262 18.29 56.33 20.80
N ASP A 263 18.93 55.64 21.74
CA ASP A 263 19.90 54.57 21.44
C ASP A 263 19.22 53.29 20.93
N LEU A 264 18.03 52.97 21.47
CA LEU A 264 17.23 51.84 21.04
C LEU A 264 16.65 52.05 19.63
N ARG A 265 16.30 53.31 19.30
CA ARG A 265 15.79 53.69 17.98
C ARG A 265 16.87 53.59 16.90
N SER A 266 18.13 53.92 17.24
CA SER A 266 19.28 53.78 16.33
C SER A 266 19.59 52.29 16.07
N ALA A 267 19.65 51.47 17.11
CA ALA A 267 19.87 50.02 16.97
C ALA A 267 18.73 49.30 16.25
N LEU A 268 17.47 49.66 16.57
CA LEU A 268 16.29 49.14 15.85
C LEU A 268 16.26 49.60 14.41
N GLY A 269 16.71 50.82 14.10
CA GLY A 269 16.79 51.35 12.74
C GLY A 269 17.79 50.56 11.87
N GLU A 270 18.97 50.22 12.44
CA GLU A 270 19.95 49.38 11.74
C GLU A 270 19.46 47.95 11.51
N GLU A 271 18.80 47.34 12.49
CA GLU A 271 18.18 46.02 12.31
C GLU A 271 17.08 46.03 11.27
N VAL A 272 16.17 47.02 11.28
CA VAL A 272 15.10 47.18 10.30
C VAL A 272 15.66 47.38 8.89
N GLU A 273 16.71 48.20 8.71
CA GLU A 273 17.34 48.39 7.39
C GLU A 273 18.04 47.13 6.90
N LYS A 274 18.70 46.38 7.80
CA LYS A 274 19.30 45.08 7.49
C LYS A 274 18.24 44.06 7.06
N GLU A 275 17.14 43.98 7.81
CA GLU A 275 16.02 43.10 7.50
C GLU A 275 15.34 43.44 6.17
N LYS A 276 15.14 44.74 5.87
CA LYS A 276 14.65 45.20 4.57
C LYS A 276 15.60 44.84 3.43
N SER A 277 16.93 45.00 3.65
CA SER A 277 17.94 44.61 2.66
C SER A 277 17.92 43.10 2.39
N GLU A 278 17.82 42.29 3.45
CA GLU A 278 17.72 40.84 3.34
C GLU A 278 16.42 40.39 2.65
N ALA A 279 15.27 40.96 3.03
CA ALA A 279 13.98 40.72 2.38
C ALA A 279 14.01 41.04 0.87
N LYS A 280 14.66 42.18 0.50
CA LYS A 280 14.81 42.55 -0.90
C LYS A 280 15.66 41.54 -1.70
N ARG A 281 16.76 41.06 -1.10
CA ARG A 281 17.60 40.03 -1.74
C ARG A 281 16.87 38.72 -1.90
N VAL A 282 16.10 38.26 -0.89
CA VAL A 282 15.26 37.05 -0.98
C VAL A 282 14.22 37.22 -2.07
N ALA A 283 13.52 38.35 -2.12
CA ALA A 283 12.50 38.63 -3.14
C ALA A 283 13.08 38.63 -4.58
N VAL A 284 14.28 39.16 -4.76
CA VAL A 284 15.00 39.13 -6.05
C VAL A 284 15.35 37.68 -6.40
N ALA A 285 15.87 36.93 -5.45
CA ALA A 285 16.25 35.53 -5.64
C ALA A 285 15.07 34.64 -6.08
N VAL A 286 13.93 34.71 -5.38
CA VAL A 286 12.76 33.87 -5.70
C VAL A 286 11.98 34.32 -6.93
N ARG A 287 12.23 35.52 -7.43
CA ARG A 287 11.44 36.14 -8.52
C ARG A 287 11.37 35.26 -9.76
N TYR A 288 12.50 34.77 -10.24
CA TYR A 288 12.54 33.99 -11.48
C TYR A 288 11.76 32.66 -11.37
N PRO A 289 12.02 31.77 -10.37
CA PRO A 289 11.26 30.54 -10.27
C PRO A 289 9.78 30.78 -9.96
N VAL A 290 9.42 31.81 -9.20
CA VAL A 290 8.02 32.16 -8.94
C VAL A 290 7.30 32.65 -10.22
N GLU A 291 7.90 33.55 -11.00
CA GLU A 291 7.29 34.01 -12.26
C GLU A 291 7.14 32.86 -13.28
N ARG A 292 8.11 31.93 -13.30
CA ARG A 292 8.01 30.73 -14.12
C ARG A 292 6.84 29.85 -13.70
N LEU A 293 6.67 29.60 -12.38
CA LEU A 293 5.54 28.86 -11.83
C LEU A 293 4.21 29.53 -12.15
N VAL A 294 4.08 30.82 -11.85
CA VAL A 294 2.86 31.59 -12.13
C VAL A 294 2.50 31.53 -13.61
N GLY A 295 3.47 31.71 -14.50
CA GLY A 295 3.26 31.63 -15.94
C GLY A 295 2.78 30.23 -16.40
N GLU A 296 3.25 29.12 -15.80
CA GLU A 296 2.74 27.77 -16.08
C GLU A 296 1.32 27.59 -15.57
N ILE A 297 1.00 28.12 -14.40
CA ILE A 297 -0.36 28.08 -13.83
C ILE A 297 -1.31 28.90 -14.70
N GLU A 298 -0.94 30.13 -15.10
CA GLU A 298 -1.72 31.00 -16.00
C GLU A 298 -2.02 30.31 -17.32
N ARG A 299 -1.02 29.66 -17.94
CA ARG A 299 -1.20 28.91 -19.19
C ARG A 299 -2.16 27.74 -19.02
N SER A 300 -2.03 26.99 -17.90
CA SER A 300 -2.88 25.84 -17.60
C SER A 300 -4.33 26.26 -17.39
N LEU A 301 -4.53 27.32 -16.60
CA LEU A 301 -5.85 27.87 -16.34
C LEU A 301 -6.46 28.51 -17.59
N GLY A 302 -5.65 29.23 -18.39
CA GLY A 302 -6.05 29.78 -19.65
C GLY A 302 -6.49 28.72 -20.66
N PHE A 303 -5.77 27.61 -20.76
CA PHE A 303 -6.17 26.47 -21.59
C PHE A 303 -7.51 25.87 -21.15
N TRP A 304 -7.71 25.66 -19.85
CA TRP A 304 -8.98 25.14 -19.32
C TRP A 304 -10.14 26.15 -19.59
N ARG A 305 -9.95 27.45 -19.33
CA ARG A 305 -10.95 28.50 -19.58
C ARG A 305 -11.33 28.58 -21.05
N HIS A 306 -10.38 28.45 -21.96
CA HIS A 306 -10.63 28.46 -23.41
C HIS A 306 -11.56 27.30 -23.81
N ASN A 307 -11.37 26.12 -23.24
CA ASN A 307 -12.20 24.94 -23.52
C ASN A 307 -13.54 24.95 -22.75
N ASN A 308 -13.70 25.82 -21.77
CA ASN A 308 -14.87 25.88 -20.88
C ASN A 308 -15.33 27.36 -20.71
N PRO A 309 -15.72 28.08 -21.78
CA PRO A 309 -15.96 29.53 -21.74
C PRO A 309 -17.14 29.94 -20.85
N SER A 310 -18.08 29.03 -20.57
CA SER A 310 -19.23 29.27 -19.71
C SER A 310 -18.97 29.04 -18.22
N LYS A 311 -17.79 28.50 -17.86
CA LYS A 311 -17.44 28.14 -16.47
C LYS A 311 -16.55 29.20 -15.84
N VAL A 312 -16.78 29.48 -14.57
CA VAL A 312 -16.02 30.43 -13.75
C VAL A 312 -15.25 29.68 -12.67
N VAL A 313 -14.03 30.13 -12.36
CA VAL A 313 -13.29 29.63 -11.19
C VAL A 313 -13.83 30.34 -9.95
N GLY A 314 -14.44 29.59 -9.06
CA GLY A 314 -15.00 30.11 -7.81
C GLY A 314 -13.98 30.23 -6.69
N GLN A 315 -13.11 29.22 -6.56
CA GLN A 315 -12.12 29.14 -5.50
C GLN A 315 -10.85 28.44 -5.96
N ILE A 316 -9.71 28.88 -5.47
CA ILE A 316 -8.41 28.22 -5.63
C ILE A 316 -7.86 27.87 -4.26
N TYR A 317 -7.63 26.59 -4.02
CA TYR A 317 -6.94 26.10 -2.82
C TYR A 317 -5.47 25.88 -3.14
N LEU A 318 -4.61 26.52 -2.34
CA LEU A 318 -3.15 26.40 -2.43
C LEU A 318 -2.63 25.58 -1.27
N THR A 319 -1.82 24.57 -1.53
CA THR A 319 -1.26 23.67 -0.53
C THR A 319 0.15 23.23 -0.92
N GLY A 320 0.75 22.32 -0.13
CA GLY A 320 2.11 21.86 -0.33
C GLY A 320 3.15 22.65 0.46
N VAL A 321 4.39 22.21 0.41
CA VAL A 321 5.51 22.87 1.13
C VAL A 321 5.82 24.25 0.56
N GLY A 322 5.66 24.44 -0.75
CA GLY A 322 5.88 25.73 -1.42
C GLY A 322 4.80 26.77 -1.12
N ALA A 323 3.62 26.36 -0.63
CA ALA A 323 2.60 27.29 -0.17
C ALA A 323 3.01 28.04 1.11
N LEU A 324 4.09 27.60 1.77
CA LEU A 324 4.70 28.29 2.92
C LEU A 324 5.59 29.47 2.51
N LEU A 325 5.80 29.70 1.21
CA LEU A 325 6.45 30.92 0.72
C LEU A 325 5.50 32.10 0.99
N LYS A 326 5.95 33.03 1.85
CA LYS A 326 5.12 34.15 2.30
C LYS A 326 4.61 34.99 1.12
N ASP A 327 3.34 35.35 1.16
CA ASP A 327 2.62 36.18 0.17
C ASP A 327 2.41 35.56 -1.23
N ILE A 328 2.71 34.28 -1.43
CA ILE A 328 2.49 33.59 -2.71
C ILE A 328 0.99 33.49 -3.06
N ASP A 329 0.13 33.32 -2.07
CA ASP A 329 -1.32 33.29 -2.22
C ASP A 329 -1.86 34.62 -2.76
N ARG A 330 -1.35 35.74 -2.26
CA ARG A 330 -1.72 37.08 -2.70
C ARG A 330 -1.27 37.33 -4.15
N LEU A 331 -0.03 36.96 -4.47
CA LEU A 331 0.47 37.08 -5.84
C LEU A 331 -0.38 36.25 -6.81
N LEU A 332 -0.65 34.99 -6.47
CA LEU A 332 -1.48 34.12 -7.29
C LEU A 332 -2.92 34.65 -7.43
N SER A 333 -3.51 35.16 -6.35
CA SER A 333 -4.85 35.75 -6.40
C SER A 333 -4.91 36.94 -7.36
N ALA A 334 -3.93 37.85 -7.29
CA ALA A 334 -3.84 39.01 -8.17
C ALA A 334 -3.65 38.61 -9.65
N ARG A 335 -2.81 37.60 -9.91
CA ARG A 335 -2.45 37.17 -11.26
C ARG A 335 -3.54 36.31 -11.91
N LEU A 336 -4.20 35.44 -11.16
CA LEU A 336 -5.21 34.51 -11.69
C LEU A 336 -6.62 35.08 -11.75
N GLY A 337 -6.86 36.21 -11.06
CA GLY A 337 -8.16 36.88 -11.01
C GLY A 337 -9.22 36.05 -10.31
N ALA A 338 -8.84 35.26 -9.30
CA ALA A 338 -9.72 34.45 -8.48
C ALA A 338 -9.17 34.35 -7.04
N PRO A 339 -10.02 34.17 -6.03
CA PRO A 339 -9.58 34.08 -4.64
C PRO A 339 -8.70 32.83 -4.44
N VAL A 340 -7.51 33.04 -3.87
CA VAL A 340 -6.58 31.97 -3.51
C VAL A 340 -6.51 31.88 -1.99
N THR A 341 -6.72 30.68 -1.44
CA THR A 341 -6.66 30.41 -0.01
C THR A 341 -5.63 29.33 0.25
N ILE A 342 -4.70 29.58 1.18
CA ILE A 342 -3.80 28.53 1.67
C ILE A 342 -4.64 27.55 2.48
N ALA A 343 -4.68 26.30 2.04
CA ALA A 343 -5.54 25.29 2.61
C ALA A 343 -4.72 24.20 3.32
N ASN A 344 -5.09 23.96 4.57
CA ASN A 344 -4.50 22.93 5.42
C ASN A 344 -5.59 21.95 5.88
N PRO A 345 -5.86 20.87 5.12
CA PRO A 345 -6.91 19.90 5.48
C PRO A 345 -6.67 19.20 6.82
N LEU A 346 -5.42 19.10 7.28
CA LEU A 346 -5.08 18.44 8.54
C LEU A 346 -5.50 19.26 9.76
N ALA A 347 -5.55 20.60 9.67
CA ALA A 347 -5.85 21.47 10.80
C ALA A 347 -7.26 21.27 11.38
N ARG A 348 -8.20 20.75 10.58
CA ARG A 348 -9.59 20.45 10.99
C ARG A 348 -9.76 19.07 11.63
N LEU A 349 -8.75 18.20 11.54
CA LEU A 349 -8.84 16.84 12.07
C LEU A 349 -8.73 16.81 13.58
N ARG A 350 -9.47 15.89 14.20
CA ARG A 350 -9.27 15.59 15.63
C ARG A 350 -7.94 14.87 15.83
N SER A 351 -7.24 15.22 16.89
CA SER A 351 -6.06 14.49 17.33
C SER A 351 -6.47 13.18 18.01
N GLY A 352 -5.94 12.07 17.53
CA GLY A 352 -6.10 10.74 18.12
C GLY A 352 -4.92 10.31 19.01
N SER A 353 -3.88 11.15 19.11
CA SER A 353 -2.66 10.87 19.88
C SER A 353 -2.10 12.15 20.52
N PRO A 354 -1.56 12.07 21.74
CA PRO A 354 -0.93 13.21 22.40
C PRO A 354 0.36 13.68 21.68
N THR A 355 0.90 12.90 20.77
CA THR A 355 2.09 13.26 19.97
C THR A 355 1.77 14.25 18.85
N VAL A 356 0.48 14.43 18.51
CA VAL A 356 0.02 15.37 17.49
C VAL A 356 -0.14 16.76 18.12
N LYS A 357 0.75 17.68 17.78
CA LYS A 357 0.72 19.06 18.23
C LYS A 357 -0.05 19.91 17.24
N LYS A 358 -1.12 20.56 17.72
CA LYS A 358 -2.02 21.34 16.88
C LYS A 358 -1.30 22.54 16.27
N GLU A 359 -0.48 23.24 17.05
CA GLU A 359 0.30 24.41 16.63
C GLU A 359 1.29 24.06 15.48
N GLU A 360 1.91 22.87 15.55
CA GLU A 360 2.82 22.38 14.50
C GLU A 360 2.06 22.06 13.21
N ILE A 361 0.86 21.45 13.34
CA ILE A 361 0.00 21.17 12.19
C ILE A 361 -0.53 22.47 11.57
N GLU A 362 -0.92 23.46 12.35
CA GLU A 362 -1.36 24.75 11.83
C GLU A 362 -0.25 25.46 11.05
N ALA A 363 1.00 25.37 11.51
CA ALA A 363 2.14 26.01 10.89
C ALA A 363 2.68 25.30 9.64
N THR A 364 2.59 23.95 9.57
CA THR A 364 3.29 23.17 8.54
C THR A 364 2.41 22.13 7.85
N GLY A 365 1.15 22.02 8.24
CA GLY A 365 0.25 20.95 7.80
C GLY A 365 -0.02 20.93 6.29
N THR A 366 0.14 22.07 5.59
CA THR A 366 0.04 22.12 4.13
C THR A 366 1.03 21.17 3.45
N ALA A 367 2.23 20.99 4.00
CA ALA A 367 3.24 20.08 3.48
C ALA A 367 2.83 18.59 3.55
N PHE A 368 1.86 18.25 4.39
CA PHE A 368 1.38 16.89 4.59
C PHE A 368 0.08 16.57 3.83
N THR A 369 -0.45 17.51 3.04
CA THR A 369 -1.74 17.38 2.36
C THR A 369 -1.81 16.14 1.48
N VAL A 370 -0.78 15.87 0.67
CA VAL A 370 -0.73 14.69 -0.19
C VAL A 370 -0.64 13.41 0.65
N ALA A 371 0.25 13.37 1.65
CA ALA A 371 0.36 12.22 2.55
C ALA A 371 -0.96 11.94 3.30
N TYR A 372 -1.68 12.99 3.70
CA TYR A 372 -3.04 12.86 4.25
C TYR A 372 -4.01 12.25 3.26
N GLY A 373 -4.07 12.78 2.03
CA GLY A 373 -4.93 12.25 0.98
C GLY A 373 -4.65 10.78 0.67
N LEU A 374 -3.36 10.37 0.67
CA LEU A 374 -2.95 8.97 0.51
C LEU A 374 -3.43 8.08 1.64
N ALA A 375 -3.46 8.58 2.86
CA ALA A 375 -3.94 7.83 4.02
C ALA A 375 -5.46 7.61 4.00
N LEU A 376 -6.20 8.37 3.20
CA LEU A 376 -7.64 8.20 3.01
C LEU A 376 -7.93 7.04 2.03
N GLN A 377 -8.99 6.28 2.31
CA GLN A 377 -9.44 5.20 1.40
C GLN A 377 -9.84 5.73 0.02
N GLU A 378 -10.30 6.97 -0.05
CA GLU A 378 -10.79 7.62 -1.26
C GLU A 378 -9.73 7.69 -2.37
N ALA A 379 -8.46 7.95 -2.03
CA ALA A 379 -7.38 8.06 -3.02
C ALA A 379 -7.25 6.82 -3.93
N ARG A 380 -7.45 5.62 -3.38
CA ARG A 380 -7.33 4.34 -4.10
C ARG A 380 -8.64 3.74 -4.58
N LYS A 381 -9.77 4.34 -4.19
CA LYS A 381 -11.11 3.81 -4.50
C LYS A 381 -11.43 3.90 -5.99
N HIS A 382 -10.95 4.94 -6.64
CA HIS A 382 -11.19 5.20 -8.05
C HIS A 382 -10.17 4.51 -8.94
N ILE A 383 -8.88 4.78 -8.76
CA ILE A 383 -7.80 4.20 -9.55
C ILE A 383 -6.65 3.83 -8.60
N ASN A 384 -6.30 2.57 -8.57
CA ASN A 384 -5.13 2.05 -7.87
C ASN A 384 -4.22 1.39 -8.90
N LEU A 385 -3.02 1.94 -9.08
CA LEU A 385 -2.03 1.47 -10.04
C LEU A 385 -1.13 0.38 -9.47
N MET A 386 -1.39 -0.09 -8.25
CA MET A 386 -0.68 -1.28 -7.81
C MET A 386 -0.88 -2.38 -8.86
N PRO A 387 0.22 -3.02 -9.33
CA PRO A 387 0.08 -4.21 -10.14
C PRO A 387 -0.89 -5.09 -9.38
N ALA A 388 -1.94 -5.54 -10.07
CA ALA A 388 -2.83 -6.50 -9.45
C ALA A 388 -1.91 -7.62 -8.93
N ARG A 389 -1.44 -7.48 -7.67
CA ARG A 389 -1.21 -8.68 -6.89
C ARG A 389 -2.51 -9.38 -7.20
N LYS A 390 -2.45 -10.48 -7.97
CA LYS A 390 -3.57 -11.40 -8.01
C LYS A 390 -3.88 -11.53 -6.54
N ALA A 391 -4.84 -10.75 -6.07
CA ALA A 391 -5.28 -10.83 -4.70
C ALA A 391 -5.37 -12.32 -4.57
N PRO A 392 -4.70 -12.96 -3.59
CA PRO A 392 -5.02 -14.33 -3.31
C PRO A 392 -6.51 -14.22 -3.29
N THR A 393 -7.16 -14.69 -4.38
CA THR A 393 -8.59 -14.58 -4.52
C THR A 393 -9.01 -14.92 -3.13
N ARG A 394 -9.59 -13.97 -2.41
CA ARG A 394 -10.24 -14.23 -1.16
C ARG A 394 -11.39 -15.15 -1.60
N ARG A 395 -10.99 -16.32 -2.12
CA ARG A 395 -11.68 -17.54 -1.85
C ARG A 395 -11.75 -17.42 -0.38
N SER A 396 -12.98 -17.16 0.13
CA SER A 396 -13.27 -17.27 1.54
C SER A 396 -12.30 -18.32 2.04
N GLY A 397 -11.08 -17.87 2.35
CA GLY A 397 -9.99 -18.72 2.73
C GLY A 397 -10.57 -19.23 4.01
N LEU A 398 -11.03 -20.48 3.98
CA LEU A 398 -11.30 -21.15 5.23
C LEU A 398 -10.11 -20.75 6.07
N HIS A 399 -10.35 -19.84 7.03
CA HIS A 399 -9.30 -19.26 7.84
C HIS A 399 -8.46 -20.44 8.31
N ILE A 400 -7.13 -20.32 8.38
CA ILE A 400 -6.24 -21.38 8.88
C ILE A 400 -6.84 -22.02 10.14
N LYS A 401 -7.57 -21.23 10.95
CA LYS A 401 -8.40 -21.70 12.07
C LYS A 401 -9.57 -22.58 11.65
N GLN A 402 -10.20 -22.38 10.48
CA GLN A 402 -11.31 -23.21 10.00
C GLN A 402 -10.81 -24.46 9.28
N VAL A 403 -9.69 -24.40 8.58
CA VAL A 403 -8.99 -25.59 8.06
C VAL A 403 -8.47 -26.43 9.22
N GLY A 404 -7.89 -25.84 10.25
CA GLY A 404 -7.51 -26.49 11.49
C GLY A 404 -8.71 -27.13 12.20
N ALA A 405 -9.88 -26.47 12.24
CA ALA A 405 -11.11 -27.00 12.83
C ALA A 405 -11.68 -28.17 12.02
N LEU A 406 -11.62 -28.13 10.66
CA LEU A 406 -12.04 -29.24 9.81
C LEU A 406 -11.11 -30.44 9.95
N PHE A 407 -9.79 -30.24 10.02
CA PHE A 407 -8.84 -31.31 10.30
C PHE A 407 -9.01 -31.88 11.72
N LEU A 408 -9.28 -31.03 12.71
CA LEU A 408 -9.59 -31.47 14.06
C LEU A 408 -10.90 -32.29 14.10
N ALA A 409 -11.95 -31.85 13.41
CA ALA A 409 -13.22 -32.58 13.30
C ALA A 409 -13.05 -33.93 12.58
N ALA A 410 -12.26 -33.98 11.50
CA ALA A 410 -11.94 -35.21 10.79
C ALA A 410 -11.09 -36.17 11.68
N ALA A 411 -10.13 -35.65 12.41
CA ALA A 411 -9.32 -36.42 13.37
C ALA A 411 -10.17 -36.96 14.53
N ILE A 412 -11.10 -36.16 15.05
CA ILE A 412 -12.06 -36.59 16.08
C ILE A 412 -13.00 -37.67 15.54
N SER A 413 -13.51 -37.49 14.31
CA SER A 413 -14.37 -38.49 13.66
C SER A 413 -13.65 -39.80 13.42
N LEU A 414 -12.40 -39.76 12.95
CA LEU A 414 -11.56 -40.95 12.79
C LEU A 414 -11.24 -41.61 14.15
N PHE A 415 -10.94 -40.81 15.17
CA PHE A 415 -10.69 -41.28 16.52
C PHE A 415 -11.93 -41.96 17.11
N THR A 416 -13.12 -41.37 16.97
CA THR A 416 -14.39 -41.96 17.45
C THR A 416 -14.71 -43.26 16.71
N ALA A 417 -14.52 -43.29 15.37
CA ALA A 417 -14.71 -44.51 14.59
C ALA A 417 -13.76 -45.65 15.03
N LEU A 418 -12.49 -45.33 15.26
CA LEU A 418 -11.51 -46.31 15.75
C LEU A 418 -11.76 -46.73 17.22
N LEU A 419 -12.25 -45.83 18.04
CA LEU A 419 -12.65 -46.12 19.42
C LEU A 419 -13.87 -47.04 19.46
N THR A 420 -14.88 -46.81 18.64
CA THR A 420 -16.09 -47.68 18.52
C THR A 420 -15.71 -49.06 18.03
N VAL A 421 -14.84 -49.17 17.02
CA VAL A 421 -14.30 -50.44 16.53
C VAL A 421 -13.56 -51.17 17.69
N ARG A 422 -12.68 -50.46 18.43
CA ARG A 422 -11.97 -51.03 19.55
C ARG A 422 -12.90 -51.51 20.66
N LEU A 423 -13.90 -50.71 21.03
CA LEU A 423 -14.88 -51.09 22.07
C LEU A 423 -15.74 -52.29 21.62
N SER A 424 -16.17 -52.31 20.33
CA SER A 424 -16.90 -53.43 19.77
C SER A 424 -16.10 -54.74 19.81
N TYR A 425 -14.81 -54.71 19.41
CA TYR A 425 -13.95 -55.88 19.47
C TYR A 425 -13.65 -56.31 20.92
N SER A 426 -13.47 -55.36 21.85
CA SER A 426 -13.26 -55.70 23.26
C SER A 426 -14.48 -56.34 23.89
N ALA A 427 -15.71 -55.86 23.55
CA ALA A 427 -16.98 -56.44 23.98
C ALA A 427 -17.16 -57.86 23.44
N GLN A 428 -16.83 -58.07 22.17
CA GLN A 428 -16.88 -59.40 21.54
C GLN A 428 -15.91 -60.38 22.20
N ILE A 429 -14.69 -59.93 22.55
CA ILE A 429 -13.70 -60.76 23.25
C ILE A 429 -14.19 -61.11 24.65
N SER A 430 -14.76 -60.13 25.39
CA SER A 430 -15.31 -60.37 26.72
C SER A 430 -16.47 -61.35 26.69
N ALA A 431 -17.39 -61.21 25.72
CA ALA A 431 -18.50 -62.14 25.56
C ALA A 431 -18.02 -63.56 25.22
N VAL A 432 -17.01 -63.71 24.35
CA VAL A 432 -16.42 -65.03 24.03
C VAL A 432 -15.64 -65.62 25.21
N GLU A 433 -14.98 -64.79 26.02
CA GLU A 433 -14.29 -65.23 27.24
C GLU A 433 -15.30 -65.71 28.31
N GLU A 434 -16.44 -65.01 28.43
CA GLU A 434 -17.52 -65.42 29.35
C GLU A 434 -18.20 -66.71 28.88
N GLU A 435 -18.44 -66.86 27.60
CA GLU A 435 -18.96 -68.09 26.97
C GLU A 435 -17.98 -69.27 27.13
N CYS A 436 -16.66 -68.99 27.01
CA CYS A 436 -15.61 -69.98 27.30
C CYS A 436 -15.57 -70.38 28.74
N ARG A 437 -15.80 -69.51 29.73
CA ARG A 437 -15.88 -69.83 31.17
C ARG A 437 -17.13 -70.63 31.49
N ALA A 438 -18.25 -70.32 30.88
CA ALA A 438 -19.51 -71.03 31.05
C ALA A 438 -19.49 -72.47 30.48
N LEU A 439 -18.69 -72.73 29.44
CA LEU A 439 -18.60 -73.96 28.69
C LEU A 439 -17.41 -74.89 29.18
N ALA A 440 -16.56 -74.40 30.12
CA ALA A 440 -15.43 -75.12 30.61
C ALA A 440 -15.76 -76.52 31.18
N PRO A 441 -16.98 -76.83 31.67
CA PRO A 441 -17.33 -78.19 32.12
C PRO A 441 -17.93 -79.09 31.01
N LYS A 442 -18.17 -78.65 29.76
CA LYS A 442 -18.78 -79.43 28.67
C LYS A 442 -17.86 -79.51 27.43
N ASN A 443 -17.15 -80.61 27.38
CA ASN A 443 -15.97 -80.91 26.54
C ASN A 443 -16.14 -81.07 25.03
N SER A 444 -17.19 -80.61 24.36
CA SER A 444 -17.37 -80.85 22.93
C SER A 444 -17.27 -79.62 21.95
N ARG A 445 -17.23 -78.39 22.49
CA ARG A 445 -17.13 -77.15 21.68
C ARG A 445 -15.85 -76.31 21.88
N GLY A 446 -14.92 -76.76 22.70
CA GLY A 446 -13.71 -76.07 23.05
C GLY A 446 -12.80 -75.71 21.90
N PRO A 447 -12.51 -76.56 20.91
CA PRO A 447 -11.57 -76.25 19.83
C PRO A 447 -12.06 -75.13 18.90
N ALA A 448 -13.36 -75.03 18.59
CA ALA A 448 -13.93 -74.01 17.73
C ALA A 448 -13.94 -72.62 18.38
N LEU A 449 -14.19 -72.54 19.69
CA LEU A 449 -14.14 -71.29 20.46
C LEU A 449 -12.69 -70.78 20.63
N VAL A 450 -11.73 -71.66 20.87
CA VAL A 450 -10.30 -71.33 20.93
C VAL A 450 -9.82 -70.79 19.58
N GLN A 451 -10.29 -71.31 18.46
CA GLN A 451 -9.95 -70.84 17.13
C GLN A 451 -10.56 -69.47 16.83
N ARG A 452 -11.80 -69.19 17.28
CA ARG A 452 -12.45 -67.88 17.20
C ARG A 452 -11.69 -66.84 18.06
N LEU A 453 -11.30 -67.17 19.26
CA LEU A 453 -10.50 -66.30 20.16
C LEU A 453 -9.15 -65.99 19.56
N LYS A 454 -8.45 -66.97 18.95
CA LYS A 454 -7.18 -66.75 18.25
C LYS A 454 -7.34 -65.79 17.04
N LYS A 455 -8.43 -65.94 16.25
CA LYS A 455 -8.74 -65.03 15.14
C LYS A 455 -9.01 -63.60 15.63
N ALA A 456 -9.82 -63.43 16.68
CA ALA A 456 -10.15 -62.13 17.22
C ALA A 456 -8.92 -61.44 17.81
N LYS A 457 -8.06 -62.17 18.55
CA LYS A 457 -6.76 -61.63 19.07
C LYS A 457 -5.80 -61.27 17.94
N ALA A 458 -5.76 -62.05 16.84
CA ALA A 458 -4.93 -61.71 15.68
C ALA A 458 -5.42 -60.42 14.99
N SER A 459 -6.75 -60.24 14.79
CA SER A 459 -7.33 -59.02 14.24
C SER A 459 -7.09 -57.78 15.10
N LEU A 460 -7.14 -57.95 16.45
CA LEU A 460 -6.84 -56.86 17.38
C LEU A 460 -5.34 -56.47 17.35
N MET A 461 -4.45 -57.47 17.21
CA MET A 461 -3.01 -57.20 17.05
C MET A 461 -2.71 -56.48 15.74
N ILE A 462 -3.42 -56.81 14.64
CA ILE A 462 -3.28 -56.10 13.36
C ILE A 462 -3.78 -54.66 13.50
N ALA A 463 -4.95 -54.44 14.11
CA ALA A 463 -5.50 -53.11 14.35
C ALA A 463 -4.56 -52.28 15.27
N ARG A 464 -3.96 -52.89 16.30
CA ARG A 464 -3.00 -52.22 17.17
C ARG A 464 -1.70 -51.89 16.46
N LYS A 465 -1.17 -52.78 15.63
CA LYS A 465 0.01 -52.50 14.79
C LYS A 465 -0.25 -51.39 13.76
N ALA A 466 -1.44 -51.39 13.16
CA ALA A 466 -1.83 -50.31 12.25
C ALA A 466 -1.94 -48.96 12.98
N TRP A 467 -2.49 -48.94 14.20
CA TRP A 467 -2.55 -47.74 15.03
C TRP A 467 -1.16 -47.19 15.42
N ASP A 468 -0.26 -48.10 15.87
CA ASP A 468 1.10 -47.73 16.28
C ASP A 468 1.98 -47.31 15.09
N ALA A 469 1.55 -47.58 13.84
CA ALA A 469 2.23 -47.23 12.60
C ALA A 469 1.75 -45.90 11.98
N VAL A 470 0.68 -45.28 12.52
CA VAL A 470 0.20 -43.96 12.05
C VAL A 470 1.23 -42.88 12.44
N PRO A 471 1.84 -42.17 11.50
CA PRO A 471 2.78 -41.08 11.80
C PRO A 471 2.10 -39.94 12.55
N ASP A 472 2.86 -39.17 13.34
CA ASP A 472 2.36 -37.90 13.90
C ASP A 472 2.32 -36.82 12.81
N TRP A 473 1.19 -36.79 12.10
CA TRP A 473 0.93 -35.88 10.97
C TRP A 473 1.18 -34.41 11.31
N ARG A 474 1.06 -34.02 12.58
CA ARG A 474 1.30 -32.63 13.01
C ARG A 474 2.74 -32.21 12.81
N GLU A 475 3.67 -33.13 13.04
CA GLU A 475 5.11 -32.84 12.86
C GLU A 475 5.51 -32.81 11.39
N VAL A 476 4.98 -33.73 10.58
CA VAL A 476 5.17 -33.73 9.11
C VAL A 476 4.61 -32.46 8.48
N MET A 477 3.39 -32.07 8.86
CA MET A 477 2.76 -30.86 8.35
C MET A 477 3.48 -29.59 8.80
N ARG A 478 4.02 -29.57 10.02
CA ARG A 478 4.84 -28.46 10.51
C ARG A 478 6.12 -28.31 9.70
N GLU A 479 6.80 -29.39 9.42
CA GLU A 479 8.04 -29.37 8.62
C GLU A 479 7.76 -28.90 7.18
N ILE A 480 6.69 -29.40 6.54
CA ILE A 480 6.27 -28.93 5.20
C ILE A 480 5.90 -27.45 5.22
N SER A 481 5.24 -26.94 6.25
CA SER A 481 4.84 -25.54 6.37
C SER A 481 6.00 -24.58 6.66
N CYS A 482 7.11 -25.10 7.17
CA CYS A 482 8.34 -24.33 7.42
C CYS A 482 9.28 -24.26 6.20
N LEU A 483 8.97 -24.98 5.11
CA LEU A 483 9.76 -24.88 3.87
C LEU A 483 9.60 -23.50 3.26
N PRO A 484 10.68 -22.88 2.74
CA PRO A 484 10.61 -21.56 2.12
C PRO A 484 9.65 -21.60 0.94
N GLN A 485 8.53 -20.88 1.09
CA GLN A 485 7.56 -20.66 0.02
C GLN A 485 7.89 -19.29 -0.59
N GLU A 486 8.69 -19.30 -1.63
CA GLU A 486 8.76 -18.14 -2.52
C GLU A 486 7.37 -18.01 -3.13
N GLY A 487 6.66 -16.89 -2.92
CA GLY A 487 5.24 -16.64 -3.22
C GLY A 487 4.72 -16.95 -4.64
N THR A 488 5.41 -17.86 -5.34
CA THR A 488 5.14 -18.35 -6.69
C THR A 488 4.56 -19.78 -6.72
N LEU A 489 4.40 -20.43 -5.56
CA LEU A 489 3.94 -21.82 -5.44
C LEU A 489 2.57 -21.89 -4.75
N TRP A 490 1.64 -22.69 -5.31
CA TRP A 490 0.34 -22.99 -4.71
C TRP A 490 0.10 -24.50 -4.69
N PHE A 491 -0.24 -25.02 -3.51
CA PHE A 491 -0.61 -26.43 -3.36
C PHE A 491 -2.10 -26.61 -3.66
N ARG A 492 -2.41 -27.58 -4.55
CA ARG A 492 -3.77 -27.99 -4.89
C ARG A 492 -4.24 -29.16 -4.04
N ALA A 493 -3.36 -30.15 -3.88
CA ALA A 493 -3.66 -31.36 -3.16
C ALA A 493 -2.40 -31.92 -2.48
N LEU A 494 -2.61 -32.52 -1.32
CA LEU A 494 -1.61 -33.26 -0.59
C LEU A 494 -2.23 -34.60 -0.23
N SER A 495 -1.65 -35.70 -0.70
CA SER A 495 -2.13 -37.05 -0.38
C SER A 495 -1.02 -37.93 0.18
N PHE A 496 -1.43 -38.86 1.02
CA PHE A 496 -0.54 -39.83 1.65
C PHE A 496 -1.15 -41.21 1.51
N ASP A 497 -0.49 -42.08 0.76
CA ASP A 497 -0.94 -43.45 0.53
C ASP A 497 -0.01 -44.42 1.24
N ALA A 498 -0.59 -45.33 2.04
CA ALA A 498 0.20 -46.36 2.71
C ALA A 498 0.57 -47.47 1.71
N ALA A 499 1.85 -47.73 1.55
CA ALA A 499 2.34 -48.92 0.85
C ALA A 499 2.53 -50.05 1.84
N CYS A 500 1.84 -51.19 1.65
CA CYS A 500 1.85 -52.32 2.52
C CYS A 500 2.65 -53.49 1.93
N ASP A 501 3.23 -54.33 2.78
CA ASP A 501 3.85 -55.61 2.39
C ASP A 501 2.78 -56.69 2.09
N GLN A 502 3.22 -57.87 1.67
CA GLN A 502 2.33 -59.03 1.39
C GLN A 502 1.49 -59.46 2.59
N ASN A 503 1.85 -59.01 3.81
CA ASN A 503 1.16 -59.29 5.06
C ASN A 503 0.26 -58.14 5.54
N GLY A 504 0.09 -57.09 4.68
CA GLY A 504 -0.73 -55.90 5.00
C GLY A 504 -0.10 -54.93 6.00
N ASN A 505 1.19 -55.03 6.31
CA ASN A 505 1.87 -54.09 7.19
C ASN A 505 2.37 -52.88 6.37
N PRO A 506 2.15 -51.64 6.82
CA PRO A 506 2.68 -50.48 6.11
C PRO A 506 4.20 -50.45 6.18
N THR A 507 4.84 -50.38 5.01
CA THR A 507 6.30 -50.32 4.87
C THR A 507 6.81 -48.89 4.74
N HIS A 508 6.05 -48.05 4.12
CA HIS A 508 6.29 -46.61 3.95
C HIS A 508 5.00 -45.92 3.55
N TYR A 509 4.96 -44.57 3.66
CA TYR A 509 3.88 -43.77 3.08
C TYR A 509 4.40 -43.06 1.85
N LYS A 510 3.62 -43.11 0.78
CA LYS A 510 3.88 -42.34 -0.44
C LYS A 510 3.24 -40.97 -0.28
N LEU A 511 4.07 -39.93 -0.24
CA LEU A 511 3.64 -38.54 -0.28
C LEU A 511 3.43 -38.14 -1.74
N ARG A 512 2.33 -37.46 -2.06
CA ARG A 512 2.07 -36.82 -3.35
C ARG A 512 1.59 -35.40 -3.11
N ILE A 513 2.31 -34.43 -3.68
CA ILE A 513 2.02 -33.00 -3.62
C ILE A 513 1.69 -32.54 -5.03
N GLU A 514 0.50 -31.99 -5.23
CA GLU A 514 0.08 -31.39 -6.48
C GLU A 514 -0.10 -29.89 -6.30
N GLY A 515 0.32 -29.10 -7.29
CA GLY A 515 0.20 -27.64 -7.20
C GLY A 515 0.45 -26.95 -8.52
N TYR A 516 0.51 -25.63 -8.44
CA TYR A 516 0.78 -24.74 -9.55
C TYR A 516 1.95 -23.81 -9.21
N SER A 517 2.74 -23.43 -10.21
CA SER A 517 3.84 -22.46 -10.06
C SER A 517 3.98 -21.61 -11.31
N TYR A 518 4.37 -20.37 -11.16
CA TYR A 518 4.84 -19.53 -12.28
C TYR A 518 6.33 -19.66 -12.52
N ASP A 519 7.06 -20.39 -11.66
CA ASP A 519 8.50 -20.57 -11.77
C ASP A 519 8.85 -22.05 -11.63
N ALA A 520 9.41 -22.62 -12.69
CA ALA A 520 9.88 -24.01 -12.71
C ALA A 520 11.05 -24.24 -11.72
N GLN A 521 11.86 -23.21 -11.44
CA GLN A 521 12.96 -23.29 -10.49
C GLN A 521 12.45 -23.40 -9.05
N ALA A 522 11.35 -22.72 -8.71
CA ALA A 522 10.72 -22.81 -7.41
C ALA A 522 10.22 -24.24 -7.11
N VAL A 523 9.68 -24.95 -8.12
CA VAL A 523 9.26 -26.35 -7.98
C VAL A 523 10.47 -27.26 -7.72
N THR A 524 11.57 -27.03 -8.42
CA THR A 524 12.82 -27.78 -8.23
C THR A 524 13.40 -27.51 -6.84
N SER A 525 13.39 -26.26 -6.40
CA SER A 525 13.84 -25.87 -5.06
C SER A 525 13.01 -26.54 -3.95
N LEU A 526 11.69 -26.62 -4.12
CA LEU A 526 10.78 -27.33 -3.23
C LEU A 526 11.13 -28.84 -3.17
N ALA A 527 11.33 -29.49 -4.32
CA ALA A 527 11.70 -30.91 -4.36
C ALA A 527 13.05 -31.18 -3.66
N VAL A 528 14.04 -30.29 -3.84
CA VAL A 528 15.33 -30.37 -3.14
C VAL A 528 15.16 -30.15 -1.65
N ALA A 529 14.35 -29.17 -1.22
CA ALA A 529 14.09 -28.92 0.21
C ALA A 529 13.41 -30.13 0.86
N LEU A 530 12.40 -30.73 0.21
CA LEU A 530 11.77 -31.96 0.67
C LEU A 530 12.74 -33.15 0.76
N SER A 531 13.66 -33.26 -0.19
CA SER A 531 14.68 -34.34 -0.17
C SER A 531 15.70 -34.22 0.97
N ARG A 532 15.87 -33.02 1.54
CA ARG A 532 16.74 -32.75 2.70
C ARG A 532 16.10 -33.13 4.04
N LEU A 533 14.78 -33.34 4.07
CA LEU A 533 14.11 -33.77 5.29
C LEU A 533 14.54 -35.19 5.66
N PRO A 534 14.98 -35.45 6.89
CA PRO A 534 15.55 -36.75 7.30
C PRO A 534 14.53 -37.90 7.22
N GLN A 535 13.23 -37.60 7.21
CA GLN A 535 12.14 -38.59 7.13
C GLN A 535 11.81 -38.95 5.69
N MET A 536 12.23 -38.12 4.71
CA MET A 536 11.89 -38.28 3.31
C MET A 536 12.97 -39.06 2.54
N CYS A 537 12.53 -39.81 1.56
CA CYS A 537 13.40 -40.44 0.57
C CYS A 537 12.68 -40.57 -0.77
N ASP A 538 13.44 -40.78 -1.83
CA ASP A 538 12.95 -40.91 -3.20
C ASP A 538 12.04 -39.75 -3.64
N VAL A 539 12.38 -38.51 -3.23
CA VAL A 539 11.64 -37.32 -3.67
C VAL A 539 11.94 -37.06 -5.15
N ARG A 540 10.89 -36.98 -5.96
CA ARG A 540 10.98 -36.76 -7.40
C ARG A 540 9.86 -35.83 -7.87
N THR A 541 10.18 -34.97 -8.82
CA THR A 541 9.16 -34.25 -9.59
C THR A 541 8.62 -35.22 -10.65
N GLU A 542 7.39 -35.69 -10.49
CA GLU A 542 6.77 -36.67 -11.37
C GLU A 542 6.30 -36.01 -12.68
N SER A 543 5.77 -34.80 -12.58
CA SER A 543 5.38 -34.00 -13.74
C SER A 543 5.54 -32.51 -13.48
N LEU A 544 5.91 -31.78 -14.54
CA LEU A 544 5.94 -30.33 -14.62
C LEU A 544 5.42 -29.95 -15.99
N LEU A 545 4.13 -29.61 -16.08
CA LEU A 545 3.46 -29.39 -17.35
C LEU A 545 3.02 -27.93 -17.47
N PRO A 546 3.29 -27.25 -18.58
CA PRO A 546 2.74 -25.93 -18.83
C PRO A 546 1.21 -26.02 -18.95
N VAL A 547 0.50 -25.10 -18.30
CA VAL A 547 -0.95 -24.98 -18.34
C VAL A 547 -1.30 -23.74 -19.14
N THR A 548 -1.85 -23.90 -20.34
CA THR A 548 -2.46 -22.81 -21.10
C THR A 548 -3.84 -22.52 -20.51
N LEU A 549 -3.97 -21.39 -19.83
CA LEU A 549 -5.27 -20.82 -19.50
C LEU A 549 -5.80 -20.15 -20.78
N GLY A 550 -6.89 -20.67 -21.31
CA GLY A 550 -7.53 -20.14 -22.51
C GLY A 550 -7.78 -18.65 -22.41
N ASP A 551 -7.58 -17.99 -23.56
CA ASP A 551 -7.70 -16.59 -23.89
C ASP A 551 -6.52 -15.69 -23.49
N GLU A 552 -5.81 -15.34 -24.53
CA GLU A 552 -4.76 -14.39 -24.75
C GLU A 552 -4.86 -13.12 -23.88
N VAL A 553 -4.05 -12.96 -22.83
CA VAL A 553 -3.50 -11.67 -22.37
C VAL A 553 -2.47 -11.83 -21.23
N PHE A 554 -2.17 -13.02 -20.71
CA PHE A 554 -1.17 -13.18 -19.65
C PHE A 554 0.01 -14.04 -20.10
N SER A 555 1.10 -13.41 -20.50
CA SER A 555 2.36 -14.03 -20.89
C SER A 555 3.23 -14.46 -19.70
N ARG A 556 2.69 -15.26 -18.78
CA ARG A 556 3.51 -16.00 -17.81
C ARG A 556 3.09 -17.45 -17.87
N ASP A 557 4.06 -18.31 -18.21
CA ASP A 557 3.87 -19.75 -18.21
C ASP A 557 3.48 -20.21 -16.80
N LEU A 558 2.26 -20.76 -16.67
CA LEU A 558 1.80 -21.42 -15.45
C LEU A 558 2.14 -22.90 -15.58
N PHE A 559 2.87 -23.45 -14.62
CA PHE A 559 3.19 -24.87 -14.57
C PHE A 559 2.35 -25.58 -13.53
N MET A 560 1.73 -26.69 -13.90
CA MET A 560 1.18 -27.65 -12.95
C MET A 560 2.28 -28.66 -12.61
N PHE A 561 2.53 -28.88 -11.33
CA PHE A 561 3.56 -29.81 -10.88
C PHE A 561 2.97 -30.90 -9.97
N VAL A 562 3.63 -32.06 -10.01
CA VAL A 562 3.42 -33.16 -9.10
C VAL A 562 4.75 -33.62 -8.55
N ILE A 563 4.91 -33.54 -7.23
CA ILE A 563 6.08 -34.05 -6.52
C ILE A 563 5.67 -35.29 -5.72
N THR A 564 6.41 -36.35 -5.84
CA THR A 564 6.22 -37.58 -5.07
C THR A 564 7.44 -37.88 -4.21
N GLY A 565 7.23 -38.48 -3.08
CA GLY A 565 8.29 -38.91 -2.15
C GLY A 565 7.82 -40.06 -1.27
N LYS A 566 8.74 -40.69 -0.55
CA LYS A 566 8.45 -41.77 0.40
C LYS A 566 8.86 -41.37 1.79
N LEU A 567 7.98 -41.56 2.78
CA LEU A 567 8.27 -41.41 4.21
C LEU A 567 8.68 -42.76 4.82
N ARG A 568 9.86 -42.84 5.44
CA ARG A 568 10.38 -44.06 6.06
C ARG A 568 9.88 -44.20 7.51
N LEU A 569 9.15 -45.25 7.82
CA LEU A 569 8.61 -45.53 9.15
C LEU A 569 9.68 -45.76 10.22
N LYS A 570 10.83 -46.37 9.88
CA LYS A 570 11.91 -46.70 10.86
C LYS A 570 12.61 -45.47 11.46
N GLN A 571 12.66 -44.36 10.78
CA GLN A 571 13.29 -43.14 11.31
C GLN A 571 12.36 -42.40 12.29
N TRP A 572 11.04 -42.52 12.13
CA TRP A 572 10.04 -41.95 13.02
C TRP A 572 10.05 -42.54 14.41
N GLN A 573 10.31 -43.82 14.58
CA GLN A 573 10.41 -44.47 15.89
C GLN A 573 11.60 -43.96 16.71
N ARG A 574 12.70 -43.51 16.08
CA ARG A 574 13.84 -42.90 16.80
C ARG A 574 13.54 -41.53 17.39
N PHE A 575 12.69 -40.76 16.76
CA PHE A 575 12.29 -39.42 17.27
C PHE A 575 11.27 -39.49 18.42
N ARG A 576 10.48 -40.55 18.48
CA ARG A 576 9.45 -40.70 19.52
C ARG A 576 10.02 -41.14 20.87
N ASN A 577 11.25 -41.59 20.90
CA ASN A 577 11.92 -42.05 22.14
C ASN A 577 13.40 -41.61 22.19
N PRO A 578 13.67 -40.33 22.54
CA PRO A 578 15.05 -39.82 22.61
C PRO A 578 15.93 -40.58 23.65
N ASN A 579 15.33 -41.39 24.55
CA ASN A 579 16.04 -42.16 25.53
C ASN A 579 16.36 -43.62 25.12
N ALA A 580 16.00 -44.06 23.91
CA ALA A 580 16.30 -45.43 23.42
C ALA A 580 17.67 -45.54 22.70
N ALA A 581 18.51 -44.49 22.78
CA ALA A 581 19.84 -44.43 22.21
C ALA A 581 20.94 -44.24 23.29
N ARG A 582 20.73 -44.78 24.52
CA ARG A 582 21.78 -45.00 25.51
C ARG A 582 21.91 -46.48 25.81
#